data_bdaf75af9d2185e9274e0a13ff417fdb
#
_entry.id   bdaf75af9d2185e9274e0a13ff417fdb
#
_cell.length_a   1.000
_cell.length_b   1.000
_cell.length_c   1.000
_cell.angle_alpha   90.00
_cell.angle_beta   90.00
_cell.angle_gamma   90.00
#
_symmetry.space_group_name_H-M   'P 1'
#
loop_
_entity.id
_entity.type
_entity.pdbx_description
1 polymer ?
#
loop_
_entity_poly.entity_id
_entity_poly.type
_entity_poly.pdbx_seq_one_letter_code
_entity_poly.pdbx_strand_id
1 'polypeptide(L)'
;MLSHVVGATSPPLIEGTIGEALAAAARTWPDVEALVSVAQNLRLTYAELLARVDALACGFLRLGLEPGDRIAIWSPNKAEWTLTQYAAARCGLILVTINPAYQAAELDYTLNKVGVRALVAAEAFKASRYCEMTEALAPEIAASTPGRLRTARVPSLEMVIQIDGT
;
A
#
# COMPACT_ATOMS: atom_id res chain seq x y z
N MET A 1 33.15 10.33 -27.42
CA MET A 1 32.74 8.97 -26.96
C MET A 1 31.28 9.06 -26.57
N LEU A 2 30.39 8.33 -27.22
CA LEU A 2 28.97 8.33 -26.83
C LEU A 2 28.82 7.57 -25.51
N SER A 3 28.11 8.17 -24.53
CA SER A 3 27.81 7.56 -23.25
C SER A 3 26.64 6.57 -23.43
N HIS A 4 26.88 5.48 -24.15
CA HIS A 4 25.90 4.47 -24.46
C HIS A 4 26.45 3.09 -24.07
N VAL A 5 25.72 2.39 -23.19
CA VAL A 5 26.02 1.01 -22.77
C VAL A 5 24.79 0.15 -23.09
N VAL A 6 25.02 -0.92 -23.83
CA VAL A 6 23.98 -1.93 -24.09
C VAL A 6 24.15 -3.05 -23.06
N GLY A 7 23.10 -3.27 -22.28
CA GLY A 7 23.06 -4.39 -21.32
C GLY A 7 22.95 -5.76 -22.00
N ALA A 8 23.08 -6.82 -21.21
CA ALA A 8 22.86 -8.18 -21.71
C ALA A 8 21.38 -8.35 -22.13
N THR A 9 21.17 -9.04 -23.26
CA THR A 9 19.83 -9.34 -23.78
C THR A 9 19.33 -10.74 -23.39
N SER A 10 20.15 -11.48 -22.64
CA SER A 10 19.83 -12.83 -22.13
C SER A 10 20.18 -12.91 -20.65
N PRO A 11 19.24 -13.34 -19.78
CA PRO A 11 17.84 -13.68 -20.10
C PRO A 11 17.04 -12.45 -20.56
N PRO A 12 15.95 -12.62 -21.32
CA PRO A 12 15.11 -11.53 -21.74
C PRO A 12 14.43 -10.85 -20.53
N LEU A 13 14.01 -9.59 -20.70
CA LEU A 13 13.22 -8.91 -19.68
C LEU A 13 11.88 -9.63 -19.48
N ILE A 14 11.43 -9.67 -18.23
CA ILE A 14 10.09 -10.18 -17.90
C ILE A 14 9.08 -9.10 -18.31
N GLU A 15 8.22 -9.45 -19.26
CA GLU A 15 7.07 -8.63 -19.63
C GLU A 15 5.86 -9.07 -18.81
N GLY A 16 5.21 -8.14 -18.13
CA GLY A 16 4.05 -8.41 -17.29
C GLY A 16 3.92 -7.44 -16.13
N THR A 17 2.80 -7.51 -15.44
CA THR A 17 2.53 -6.67 -14.26
C THR A 17 3.15 -7.28 -12.99
N ILE A 18 3.34 -6.44 -11.97
CA ILE A 18 3.79 -6.89 -10.63
C ILE A 18 2.83 -7.95 -10.06
N GLY A 19 1.52 -7.76 -10.28
CA GLY A 19 0.50 -8.70 -9.83
C GLY A 19 0.58 -10.07 -10.54
N GLU A 20 0.89 -10.08 -11.84
CA GLU A 20 1.12 -11.32 -12.61
C GLU A 20 2.38 -12.03 -12.17
N ALA A 21 3.44 -11.29 -11.87
CA ALA A 21 4.70 -11.87 -11.36
C ALA A 21 4.49 -12.61 -10.03
N LEU A 22 3.73 -12.02 -9.08
CA LEU A 22 3.37 -12.71 -7.83
C LEU A 22 2.53 -13.97 -8.11
N ALA A 23 1.54 -13.89 -8.99
CA ALA A 23 0.72 -15.04 -9.33
C ALA A 23 1.53 -16.16 -10.02
N ALA A 24 2.51 -15.81 -10.85
CA ALA A 24 3.43 -16.77 -11.46
C ALA A 24 4.32 -17.44 -10.41
N ALA A 25 4.87 -16.68 -9.47
CA ALA A 25 5.67 -17.22 -8.36
C ALA A 25 4.84 -18.18 -7.49
N ALA A 26 3.61 -17.82 -7.17
CA ALA A 26 2.70 -18.68 -6.39
C ALA A 26 2.34 -20.00 -7.11
N ARG A 27 2.26 -19.98 -8.44
CA ARG A 27 2.06 -21.22 -9.22
C ARG A 27 3.31 -22.09 -9.26
N THR A 28 4.48 -21.47 -9.33
CA THR A 28 5.76 -22.18 -9.49
C THR A 28 6.28 -22.72 -8.17
N TRP A 29 6.12 -21.96 -7.08
CA TRP A 29 6.67 -22.25 -5.75
C TRP A 29 5.62 -22.08 -4.63
N PRO A 30 4.47 -22.77 -4.70
CA PRO A 30 3.34 -22.51 -3.79
C PRO A 30 3.71 -22.63 -2.31
N ASP A 31 4.53 -23.62 -1.97
CA ASP A 31 4.87 -23.99 -0.59
C ASP A 31 6.16 -23.34 -0.07
N VAL A 32 6.83 -22.52 -0.90
CA VAL A 32 8.04 -21.80 -0.48
C VAL A 32 7.65 -20.56 0.31
N GLU A 33 8.37 -20.26 1.39
CA GLU A 33 8.18 -19.04 2.17
C GLU A 33 8.44 -17.79 1.33
N ALA A 34 7.46 -16.90 1.26
CA ALA A 34 7.50 -15.67 0.48
C ALA A 34 7.60 -14.43 1.36
N LEU A 35 7.00 -14.46 2.55
CA LEU A 35 7.00 -13.34 3.49
C LEU A 35 7.21 -13.85 4.91
N VAL A 36 8.22 -13.31 5.56
CA VAL A 36 8.52 -13.59 6.97
C VAL A 36 8.58 -12.28 7.74
N SER A 37 7.68 -12.10 8.69
CA SER A 37 7.68 -11.00 9.65
C SER A 37 7.91 -11.54 11.05
N VAL A 38 9.17 -11.51 11.51
CA VAL A 38 9.55 -12.07 12.82
C VAL A 38 8.85 -11.35 13.96
N ALA A 39 8.78 -10.01 13.88
CA ALA A 39 8.12 -9.19 14.92
C ALA A 39 6.62 -9.48 15.05
N GLN A 40 5.97 -9.93 13.99
CA GLN A 40 4.55 -10.28 13.96
C GLN A 40 4.31 -11.79 14.09
N ASN A 41 5.36 -12.58 14.28
CA ASN A 41 5.31 -14.04 14.26
C ASN A 41 4.50 -14.60 13.06
N LEU A 42 4.72 -14.00 11.89
CA LEU A 42 4.00 -14.32 10.65
C LEU A 42 4.96 -14.90 9.62
N ARG A 43 4.57 -16.04 9.05
CA ARG A 43 5.22 -16.65 7.89
C ARG A 43 4.15 -16.99 6.88
N LEU A 44 4.36 -16.61 5.63
CA LEU A 44 3.46 -16.92 4.54
C LEU A 44 4.24 -17.55 3.40
N THR A 45 3.73 -18.64 2.86
CA THR A 45 4.15 -19.18 1.58
C THR A 45 3.68 -18.28 0.42
N TYR A 46 4.18 -18.50 -0.78
CA TYR A 46 3.70 -17.76 -1.97
C TYR A 46 2.21 -17.97 -2.20
N ALA A 47 1.68 -19.17 -2.00
CA ALA A 47 0.24 -19.44 -2.13
C ALA A 47 -0.58 -18.66 -1.10
N GLU A 48 -0.18 -18.66 0.16
CA GLU A 48 -0.85 -17.94 1.23
C GLU A 48 -0.74 -16.43 1.05
N LEU A 49 0.42 -15.93 0.62
CA LEU A 49 0.62 -14.51 0.30
C LEU A 49 -0.34 -14.07 -0.81
N LEU A 50 -0.38 -14.83 -1.92
CA LEU A 50 -1.29 -14.51 -3.03
C LEU A 50 -2.75 -14.50 -2.59
N ALA A 51 -3.19 -15.49 -1.80
CA ALA A 51 -4.56 -15.55 -1.31
C ALA A 51 -4.93 -14.32 -0.46
N ARG A 52 -4.04 -13.88 0.44
CA ARG A 52 -4.25 -12.68 1.26
C ARG A 52 -4.23 -11.40 0.41
N VAL A 53 -3.33 -11.33 -0.55
CA VAL A 53 -3.23 -10.20 -1.49
C VAL A 53 -4.51 -10.09 -2.32
N ASP A 54 -5.03 -11.18 -2.87
CA ASP A 54 -6.26 -11.18 -3.66
C ASP A 54 -7.48 -10.81 -2.81
N ALA A 55 -7.56 -11.28 -1.57
CA ALA A 55 -8.61 -10.88 -0.65
C ALA A 55 -8.58 -9.38 -0.34
N LEU A 56 -7.39 -8.81 -0.10
CA LEU A 56 -7.22 -7.39 0.14
C LEU A 56 -7.53 -6.56 -1.11
N ALA A 57 -7.10 -7.00 -2.29
CA ALA A 57 -7.42 -6.35 -3.57
C ALA A 57 -8.95 -6.30 -3.81
N CYS A 58 -9.65 -7.42 -3.56
CA CYS A 58 -11.11 -7.43 -3.58
C CYS A 58 -11.73 -6.46 -2.56
N GLY A 59 -11.13 -6.32 -1.38
CA GLY A 59 -11.53 -5.33 -0.39
C GLY A 59 -11.43 -3.90 -0.91
N PHE A 60 -10.30 -3.54 -1.54
CA PHE A 60 -10.11 -2.21 -2.14
C PHE A 60 -11.14 -1.90 -3.22
N LEU A 61 -11.41 -2.85 -4.12
CA LEU A 61 -12.43 -2.69 -5.16
C LEU A 61 -13.85 -2.53 -4.56
N ARG A 62 -14.17 -3.27 -3.50
CA ARG A 62 -15.46 -3.14 -2.79
C ARG A 62 -15.63 -1.80 -2.09
N LEU A 63 -14.54 -1.18 -1.65
CA LEU A 63 -14.54 0.19 -1.13
C LEU A 63 -14.72 1.25 -2.22
N GLY A 64 -14.78 0.85 -3.50
CA GLY A 64 -15.00 1.73 -4.63
C GLY A 64 -13.72 2.32 -5.23
N LEU A 65 -12.54 1.79 -4.89
CA LEU A 65 -11.30 2.16 -5.58
C LEU A 65 -11.30 1.56 -6.99
N GLU A 66 -10.80 2.34 -7.94
CA GLU A 66 -10.76 1.97 -9.36
C GLU A 66 -9.32 1.97 -9.88
N PRO A 67 -9.00 1.21 -10.94
CA PRO A 67 -7.68 1.25 -11.56
C PRO A 67 -7.24 2.70 -11.86
N GLY A 68 -6.00 3.04 -11.48
CA GLY A 68 -5.45 4.40 -11.59
C GLY A 68 -5.65 5.27 -10.35
N ASP A 69 -6.47 4.86 -9.39
CA ASP A 69 -6.55 5.56 -8.10
C ASP A 69 -5.25 5.45 -7.31
N ARG A 70 -4.94 6.50 -6.55
CA ARG A 70 -3.77 6.54 -5.69
C ARG A 70 -4.14 6.08 -4.29
N ILE A 71 -3.51 4.98 -3.87
CA ILE A 71 -3.58 4.49 -2.49
C ILE A 71 -2.23 4.71 -1.83
N ALA A 72 -2.21 5.41 -0.70
CA ALA A 72 -0.99 5.63 0.05
C ALA A 72 -0.84 4.60 1.17
N ILE A 73 0.43 4.24 1.47
CA ILE A 73 0.78 3.47 2.68
C ILE A 73 1.75 4.26 3.54
N TRP A 74 1.38 4.46 4.80
CA TRP A 74 2.18 5.13 5.81
C TRP A 74 2.35 4.22 7.03
N SER A 75 3.39 3.44 7.00
CA SER A 75 3.64 2.37 7.97
C SER A 75 5.13 2.07 8.06
N PRO A 76 5.64 1.66 9.24
CA PRO A 76 6.93 0.99 9.31
C PRO A 76 6.85 -0.37 8.59
N ASN A 77 7.98 -1.11 8.59
CA ASN A 77 8.06 -2.43 7.98
C ASN A 77 7.17 -3.44 8.73
N LYS A 78 6.02 -3.71 8.15
CA LYS A 78 5.03 -4.70 8.58
C LYS A 78 4.62 -5.57 7.40
N ALA A 79 4.04 -6.73 7.65
CA ALA A 79 3.53 -7.63 6.62
C ALA A 79 2.44 -6.94 5.77
N GLU A 80 1.60 -6.14 6.40
CA GLU A 80 0.52 -5.37 5.77
C GLU A 80 1.03 -4.38 4.72
N TRP A 81 2.29 -3.90 4.88
CA TRP A 81 2.93 -3.06 3.87
C TRP A 81 3.09 -3.83 2.55
N THR A 82 3.63 -5.05 2.64
CA THR A 82 3.82 -5.94 1.48
C THR A 82 2.48 -6.36 0.89
N LEU A 83 1.50 -6.70 1.74
CA LEU A 83 0.15 -7.05 1.30
C LEU A 83 -0.51 -5.88 0.54
N THR A 84 -0.41 -4.67 1.06
CA THR A 84 -0.97 -3.46 0.42
C THR A 84 -0.32 -3.19 -0.94
N GLN A 85 1.01 -3.35 -1.04
CA GLN A 85 1.75 -3.15 -2.30
C GLN A 85 1.25 -4.09 -3.39
N TYR A 86 1.21 -5.39 -3.09
CA TYR A 86 0.78 -6.38 -4.08
C TYR A 86 -0.72 -6.30 -4.36
N ALA A 87 -1.56 -6.00 -3.37
CA ALA A 87 -2.98 -5.81 -3.56
C ALA A 87 -3.29 -4.61 -4.46
N ALA A 88 -2.59 -3.49 -4.26
CA ALA A 88 -2.69 -2.33 -5.14
C ALA A 88 -2.31 -2.69 -6.59
N ALA A 89 -1.19 -3.39 -6.78
CA ALA A 89 -0.75 -3.84 -8.11
C ALA A 89 -1.73 -4.82 -8.76
N ARG A 90 -2.40 -5.68 -7.98
CA ARG A 90 -3.37 -6.68 -8.48
C ARG A 90 -4.64 -6.03 -9.02
N CYS A 91 -5.06 -4.91 -8.47
CA CYS A 91 -6.26 -4.19 -8.92
C CYS A 91 -5.96 -2.88 -9.67
N GLY A 92 -4.71 -2.68 -10.11
CA GLY A 92 -4.33 -1.56 -10.97
C GLY A 92 -4.30 -0.21 -10.26
N LEU A 93 -4.20 -0.19 -8.93
CA LEU A 93 -4.02 1.04 -8.16
C LEU A 93 -2.57 1.51 -8.21
N ILE A 94 -2.37 2.81 -8.03
CA ILE A 94 -1.05 3.44 -7.94
C ILE A 94 -0.67 3.54 -6.47
N LEU A 95 0.31 2.76 -6.03
CA LEU A 95 0.81 2.82 -4.66
C LEU A 95 1.70 4.05 -4.45
N VAL A 96 1.39 4.82 -3.41
CA VAL A 96 2.17 5.96 -2.93
C VAL A 96 2.81 5.59 -1.59
N THR A 97 4.13 5.43 -1.57
CA THR A 97 4.84 5.08 -0.35
C THR A 97 5.22 6.33 0.43
N ILE A 98 4.75 6.44 1.68
CA ILE A 98 5.04 7.58 2.55
C ILE A 98 6.15 7.19 3.53
N ASN A 99 7.17 8.05 3.64
CA ASN A 99 8.27 7.82 4.57
C ASN A 99 7.74 7.75 6.02
N PRO A 100 8.05 6.69 6.78
CA PRO A 100 7.63 6.55 8.17
C PRO A 100 8.08 7.70 9.10
N ALA A 101 9.11 8.45 8.73
CA ALA A 101 9.60 9.59 9.52
C ALA A 101 8.87 10.91 9.24
N TYR A 102 7.98 10.95 8.24
CA TYR A 102 7.22 12.15 7.90
C TYR A 102 6.32 12.59 9.06
N GLN A 103 6.16 13.92 9.16
CA GLN A 103 5.28 14.57 10.11
C GLN A 103 4.05 15.12 9.38
N ALA A 104 3.15 15.77 10.11
CA ALA A 104 1.86 16.23 9.57
C ALA A 104 1.99 17.13 8.33
N ALA A 105 3.03 17.97 8.25
CA ALA A 105 3.22 18.88 7.12
C ALA A 105 3.64 18.13 5.84
N GLU A 106 4.53 17.14 5.95
CA GLU A 106 4.94 16.32 4.81
C GLU A 106 3.82 15.35 4.38
N LEU A 107 3.03 14.86 5.35
CA LEU A 107 1.84 14.06 5.07
C LEU A 107 0.84 14.86 4.25
N ASP A 108 0.46 16.05 4.73
CA ASP A 108 -0.45 16.99 4.05
C ASP A 108 0.01 17.26 2.60
N TYR A 109 1.27 17.66 2.45
CA TYR A 109 1.85 17.91 1.14
C TYR A 109 1.77 16.69 0.23
N THR A 110 2.15 15.50 0.73
CA THR A 110 2.18 14.27 -0.06
C THR A 110 0.79 13.86 -0.52
N LEU A 111 -0.18 13.84 0.38
CA LEU A 111 -1.55 13.45 0.06
C LEU A 111 -2.18 14.37 -1.00
N ASN A 112 -1.96 15.68 -0.87
CA ASN A 112 -2.47 16.67 -1.83
C ASN A 112 -1.72 16.62 -3.16
N LYS A 113 -0.38 16.51 -3.14
CA LYS A 113 0.46 16.58 -4.32
C LYS A 113 0.11 15.52 -5.37
N VAL A 114 -0.20 14.31 -4.93
CA VAL A 114 -0.52 13.19 -5.83
C VAL A 114 -2.01 12.85 -5.87
N GLY A 115 -2.83 13.54 -5.08
CA GLY A 115 -4.26 13.32 -5.02
C GLY A 115 -4.61 11.92 -4.50
N VAL A 116 -4.12 11.59 -3.29
CA VAL A 116 -4.38 10.29 -2.65
C VAL A 116 -5.86 10.15 -2.34
N ARG A 117 -6.47 9.03 -2.78
CA ARG A 117 -7.87 8.71 -2.53
C ARG A 117 -8.06 7.86 -1.28
N ALA A 118 -7.13 6.95 -1.01
CA ALA A 118 -7.14 6.11 0.19
C ALA A 118 -5.78 6.16 0.90
N LEU A 119 -5.79 6.26 2.23
CA LEU A 119 -4.61 6.16 3.08
C LEU A 119 -4.69 4.90 3.93
N VAL A 120 -3.72 4.01 3.79
CA VAL A 120 -3.48 2.89 4.71
C VAL A 120 -2.41 3.32 5.70
N ALA A 121 -2.73 3.37 6.98
CA ALA A 121 -1.82 3.84 8.02
C ALA A 121 -1.69 2.85 9.18
N ALA A 122 -0.47 2.66 9.68
CA ALA A 122 -0.28 2.03 10.98
C ALA A 122 -0.78 2.97 12.09
N GLU A 123 -1.00 2.44 13.30
CA GLU A 123 -1.40 3.27 14.43
C GLU A 123 -0.32 4.30 14.79
N ALA A 124 0.93 3.83 14.89
CA ALA A 124 2.05 4.65 15.32
C ALA A 124 3.40 4.09 14.86
N PHE A 125 4.43 4.93 14.89
CA PHE A 125 5.83 4.53 14.74
C PHE A 125 6.73 5.42 15.60
N LYS A 126 7.49 4.84 16.53
CA LYS A 126 8.30 5.56 17.53
C LYS A 126 7.43 6.57 18.29
N ALA A 127 7.77 7.86 18.23
CA ALA A 127 7.01 8.94 18.85
C ALA A 127 5.86 9.47 17.98
N SER A 128 5.78 9.08 16.70
CA SER A 128 4.76 9.57 15.77
C SER A 128 3.48 8.74 15.88
N ARG A 129 2.38 9.40 16.24
CA ARG A 129 1.04 8.83 16.36
C ARG A 129 0.30 9.07 15.04
N TYR A 130 0.41 8.15 14.10
CA TYR A 130 -0.08 8.37 12.73
C TYR A 130 -1.59 8.58 12.65
N CYS A 131 -2.37 7.82 13.43
CA CYS A 131 -3.82 8.00 13.47
C CYS A 131 -4.18 9.39 13.99
N GLU A 132 -3.59 9.82 15.12
CA GLU A 132 -3.82 11.15 15.69
C GLU A 132 -3.40 12.27 14.73
N MET A 133 -2.27 12.10 14.04
CA MET A 133 -1.79 13.06 13.04
C MET A 133 -2.72 13.13 11.82
N THR A 134 -3.28 12.00 11.40
CA THR A 134 -4.25 11.94 10.29
C THR A 134 -5.59 12.57 10.71
N GLU A 135 -6.06 12.32 11.92
CA GLU A 135 -7.27 12.96 12.49
C GLU A 135 -7.10 14.47 12.65
N ALA A 136 -5.92 14.94 13.08
CA ALA A 136 -5.62 16.36 13.14
C ALA A 136 -5.59 17.03 11.76
N LEU A 137 -5.20 16.30 10.73
CA LEU A 137 -5.21 16.75 9.33
C LEU A 137 -6.62 16.76 8.74
N ALA A 138 -7.44 15.78 9.09
CA ALA A 138 -8.79 15.55 8.59
C ALA A 138 -9.76 15.27 9.75
N PRO A 139 -10.10 16.29 10.56
CA PRO A 139 -10.95 16.10 11.74
C PRO A 139 -12.35 15.58 11.40
N GLU A 140 -12.77 15.73 10.16
CA GLU A 140 -14.04 15.20 9.67
C GLU A 140 -14.12 13.67 9.71
N ILE A 141 -13.01 12.96 9.89
CA ILE A 141 -12.96 11.49 10.06
C ILE A 141 -13.92 11.04 11.16
N ALA A 142 -13.92 11.74 12.31
CA ALA A 142 -14.72 11.38 13.47
C ALA A 142 -16.24 11.34 13.21
N ALA A 143 -16.72 12.13 12.24
CA ALA A 143 -18.14 12.24 11.88
C ALA A 143 -18.48 11.56 10.54
N SER A 144 -17.50 11.02 9.84
CA SER A 144 -17.66 10.46 8.50
C SER A 144 -18.10 8.99 8.55
N THR A 145 -18.93 8.61 7.59
CA THR A 145 -19.19 7.20 7.32
C THR A 145 -17.94 6.57 6.70
N PRO A 146 -17.53 5.36 7.10
CA PRO A 146 -16.40 4.67 6.49
C PRO A 146 -16.48 4.64 4.95
N GLY A 147 -15.38 4.97 4.28
CA GLY A 147 -15.30 5.05 2.83
C GLY A 147 -15.99 6.26 2.18
N ARG A 148 -16.44 7.24 2.97
CA ARG A 148 -17.11 8.47 2.49
C ARG A 148 -16.59 9.73 3.16
N LEU A 149 -15.32 9.75 3.50
CA LEU A 149 -14.68 10.93 4.05
C LEU A 149 -14.78 12.10 3.06
N ARG A 150 -15.07 13.28 3.58
CA ARG A 150 -15.03 14.55 2.88
C ARG A 150 -14.28 15.53 3.77
N THR A 151 -13.07 15.86 3.41
CA THR A 151 -12.26 16.80 4.17
C THR A 151 -11.81 17.96 3.30
N ALA A 152 -11.87 19.17 3.85
CA ALA A 152 -11.51 20.39 3.12
C ALA A 152 -10.01 20.48 2.87
N ARG A 153 -9.19 19.94 3.79
CA ARG A 153 -7.73 20.07 3.72
C ARG A 153 -7.10 19.13 2.72
N VAL A 154 -7.68 17.92 2.53
CA VAL A 154 -7.22 16.91 1.54
C VAL A 154 -8.44 16.45 0.73
N PRO A 155 -8.91 17.25 -0.23
CA PRO A 155 -10.20 17.00 -0.90
C PRO A 155 -10.28 15.67 -1.67
N SER A 156 -9.14 15.09 -2.04
CA SER A 156 -9.08 13.79 -2.71
C SER A 156 -9.21 12.59 -1.77
N LEU A 157 -8.97 12.78 -0.45
CA LEU A 157 -8.97 11.69 0.51
C LEU A 157 -10.41 11.30 0.88
N GLU A 158 -10.81 10.09 0.48
CA GLU A 158 -12.16 9.57 0.72
C GLU A 158 -12.19 8.48 1.80
N MET A 159 -11.03 7.88 2.12
CA MET A 159 -10.96 6.83 3.12
C MET A 159 -9.59 6.74 3.80
N VAL A 160 -9.64 6.38 5.08
CA VAL A 160 -8.47 6.04 5.89
C VAL A 160 -8.68 4.63 6.41
N ILE A 161 -7.69 3.77 6.22
CA ILE A 161 -7.70 2.36 6.61
C ILE A 161 -6.59 2.18 7.63
N GLN A 162 -6.95 1.89 8.87
CA GLN A 162 -5.99 1.62 9.92
C GLN A 162 -5.52 0.16 9.83
N ILE A 163 -4.22 -0.05 9.93
CA ILE A 163 -3.62 -1.36 10.14
C ILE A 163 -3.76 -1.65 11.64
N ASP A 164 -4.52 -2.69 11.98
CA ASP A 164 -4.70 -3.11 13.37
C ASP A 164 -3.35 -3.49 13.99
N GLY A 165 -3.12 -2.97 15.19
CA GLY A 165 -2.04 -3.43 16.04
C GLY A 165 -2.38 -4.82 16.56
N THR A 166 -1.75 -5.85 16.04
CA THR A 166 -1.69 -7.19 16.67
C THR A 166 -0.49 -7.27 17.57
#